data_ebeb2bcce80de057727e79410a995ae4
#
_entry.id   ebeb2bcce80de057727e79410a995ae4
#
_cell.length_a   1.000
_cell.length_b   1.000
_cell.length_c   1.000
_cell.angle_alpha   90.00
_cell.angle_beta   90.00
_cell.angle_gamma   90.00
#
_symmetry.space_group_name_H-M   'P 1'
#
loop_
_entity.id
_entity.type
_entity.pdbx_description
1 polymer ?
#
loop_
_entity_poly.entity_id
_entity_poly.type
_entity_poly.pdbx_seq_one_letter_code
_entity_poly.pdbx_strand_id
1 'polypeptide(L)'
;DWIKAPNGATFSREPGILPSLIETFHESREKAKRDRDDLASFTYKIIMNSFYGVLATSSCRYASSNLAGAITEFGHHLLRWTKRKLEDKGLRVLYGDTDSVFIEADLLVDTPEELARARGQELCTWVNDELSDYIETTWDVDSRLELEFEKYYARFFLPPMRGSEDRGRAKGYAGLRLDEGRS
;
A
#
# COMPACT_ATOMS: atom_id res chain seq x y z
N ASP A 1 -4.88 18.14 21.44
CA ASP A 1 -4.77 18.03 19.99
C ASP A 1 -4.99 16.58 19.58
N TRP A 2 -5.85 16.33 18.59
CA TRP A 2 -6.32 15.00 18.22
C TRP A 2 -6.19 14.78 16.72
N ILE A 3 -5.72 13.60 16.32
CA ILE A 3 -5.74 13.14 14.93
C ILE A 3 -7.13 12.59 14.64
N LYS A 4 -7.80 13.11 13.60
CA LYS A 4 -9.12 12.67 13.18
C LYS A 4 -9.01 11.72 11.99
N ALA A 5 -9.47 10.49 12.17
CA ALA A 5 -9.56 9.51 11.11
C ALA A 5 -10.72 9.78 10.13
N PRO A 6 -10.68 9.26 8.90
CA PRO A 6 -11.76 9.44 7.92
C PRO A 6 -13.12 8.90 8.36
N ASN A 7 -13.17 7.89 9.24
CA ASN A 7 -14.41 7.37 9.84
C ASN A 7 -14.91 8.18 11.05
N GLY A 8 -14.23 9.28 11.40
CA GLY A 8 -14.56 10.14 12.53
C GLY A 8 -13.98 9.72 13.88
N ALA A 9 -13.27 8.58 13.96
CA ALA A 9 -12.53 8.22 15.16
C ALA A 9 -11.40 9.23 15.43
N THR A 10 -11.07 9.42 16.70
CA THR A 10 -10.02 10.37 17.11
C THR A 10 -8.92 9.66 17.88
N PHE A 11 -7.67 10.04 17.60
CA PHE A 11 -6.49 9.49 18.23
C PHE A 11 -5.70 10.59 18.94
N SER A 12 -5.22 10.28 20.15
CA SER A 12 -4.30 11.14 20.86
C SER A 12 -2.94 11.18 20.17
N ARG A 13 -2.24 12.30 20.26
CA ARG A 13 -0.82 12.42 19.86
C ARG A 13 0.13 11.91 20.93
N GLU A 14 -0.38 11.58 22.11
CA GLU A 14 0.44 10.97 23.16
C GLU A 14 0.84 9.55 22.73
N PRO A 15 2.08 9.15 23.05
CA PRO A 15 2.56 7.80 22.72
C PRO A 15 1.64 6.72 23.30
N GLY A 16 1.15 5.85 22.42
CA GLY A 16 0.31 4.71 22.79
C GLY A 16 1.11 3.42 22.88
N ILE A 17 0.61 2.44 23.59
CA ILE A 17 1.27 1.12 23.76
C ILE A 17 1.41 0.42 22.39
N LEU A 18 0.35 0.39 21.59
CA LEU A 18 0.36 -0.32 20.31
C LEU A 18 1.28 0.32 19.26
N PRO A 19 1.28 1.63 19.03
CA PRO A 19 2.25 2.29 18.18
C PRO A 19 3.70 2.00 18.58
N SER A 20 4.03 2.09 19.89
CA SER A 20 5.38 1.83 20.40
C SER A 20 5.84 0.38 20.17
N LEU A 21 4.93 -0.60 20.32
CA LEU A 21 5.23 -1.99 20.00
C LEU A 21 5.46 -2.22 18.51
N ILE A 22 4.63 -1.63 17.65
CA ILE A 22 4.80 -1.73 16.20
C ILE A 22 6.12 -1.10 15.77
N GLU A 23 6.50 0.04 16.32
CA GLU A 23 7.78 0.67 16.06
C GLU A 23 8.95 -0.24 16.42
N THR A 24 8.95 -0.82 17.61
CA THR A 24 9.98 -1.78 18.07
C THR A 24 10.11 -2.98 17.11
N PHE A 25 8.97 -3.54 16.66
CA PHE A 25 9.00 -4.68 15.73
C PHE A 25 9.42 -4.25 14.32
N HIS A 26 9.06 -3.05 13.90
CA HIS A 26 9.50 -2.51 12.62
C HIS A 26 11.01 -2.32 12.59
N GLU A 27 11.61 -1.70 13.61
CA GLU A 27 13.06 -1.55 13.75
C GLU A 27 13.78 -2.90 13.75
N SER A 28 13.23 -3.87 14.50
CA SER A 28 13.77 -5.23 14.53
C SER A 28 13.72 -5.91 13.17
N ARG A 29 12.63 -5.69 12.40
CA ARG A 29 12.48 -6.19 11.04
C ARG A 29 13.50 -5.56 10.10
N GLU A 30 13.69 -4.23 10.16
CA GLU A 30 14.65 -3.54 9.32
C GLU A 30 16.11 -3.98 9.65
N LYS A 31 16.40 -4.25 10.91
CA LYS A 31 17.67 -4.86 11.30
C LYS A 31 17.84 -6.27 10.70
N ALA A 32 16.82 -7.12 10.80
CA ALA A 32 16.83 -8.46 10.21
C ALA A 32 17.06 -8.44 8.70
N LYS A 33 16.44 -7.49 7.98
CA LYS A 33 16.69 -7.29 6.55
C LYS A 33 18.15 -6.94 6.25
N ARG A 34 18.74 -6.01 7.01
CA ARG A 34 20.16 -5.64 6.86
C ARG A 34 21.09 -6.83 7.14
N ASP A 35 20.74 -7.66 8.14
CA ASP A 35 21.50 -8.84 8.53
C ASP A 35 21.23 -10.04 7.60
N ARG A 36 20.34 -9.89 6.59
CA ARG A 36 19.88 -10.93 5.67
C ARG A 36 19.25 -12.15 6.38
N ASP A 37 18.61 -11.89 7.51
CA ASP A 37 17.82 -12.87 8.25
C ASP A 37 16.35 -12.81 7.77
N ASP A 38 16.07 -13.51 6.67
CA ASP A 38 14.75 -13.54 6.04
C ASP A 38 13.69 -14.13 6.99
N LEU A 39 14.06 -15.10 7.82
CA LEU A 39 13.14 -15.75 8.77
C LEU A 39 12.70 -14.76 9.85
N ALA A 40 13.64 -14.05 10.47
CA ALA A 40 13.33 -13.04 11.47
C ALA A 40 12.51 -11.89 10.85
N SER A 41 12.90 -11.40 9.66
CA SER A 41 12.17 -10.36 8.95
C SER A 41 10.71 -10.76 8.65
N PHE A 42 10.50 -12.00 8.19
CA PHE A 42 9.16 -12.54 7.96
C PHE A 42 8.36 -12.67 9.25
N THR A 43 8.99 -13.16 10.32
CA THR A 43 8.35 -13.35 11.63
C THR A 43 7.84 -12.01 12.18
N TYR A 44 8.66 -10.96 12.16
CA TYR A 44 8.25 -9.62 12.60
C TYR A 44 7.10 -9.07 11.76
N LYS A 45 7.10 -9.29 10.44
CA LYS A 45 5.99 -8.92 9.55
C LYS A 45 4.68 -9.59 9.98
N ILE A 46 4.71 -10.90 10.26
CA ILE A 46 3.51 -11.63 10.68
C ILE A 46 3.00 -11.13 12.03
N ILE A 47 3.90 -10.87 12.99
CA ILE A 47 3.52 -10.34 14.30
C ILE A 47 2.83 -8.98 14.16
N MET A 48 3.40 -8.04 13.41
CA MET A 48 2.81 -6.72 13.19
C MET A 48 1.43 -6.81 12.52
N ASN A 49 1.28 -7.64 11.50
CA ASN A 49 -0.01 -7.82 10.82
C ASN A 49 -1.07 -8.44 11.74
N SER A 50 -0.67 -9.26 12.72
CA SER A 50 -1.57 -9.90 13.68
C SER A 50 -2.24 -8.88 14.62
N PHE A 51 -1.64 -7.74 14.87
CA PHE A 51 -2.24 -6.70 15.72
C PHE A 51 -3.56 -6.18 15.16
N TYR A 52 -3.66 -6.03 13.83
CA TYR A 52 -4.94 -5.68 13.21
C TYR A 52 -6.01 -6.74 13.50
N GLY A 53 -5.67 -8.03 13.37
CA GLY A 53 -6.57 -9.14 13.67
C GLY A 53 -7.09 -9.12 15.11
N VAL A 54 -6.23 -8.82 16.07
CA VAL A 54 -6.60 -8.67 17.49
C VAL A 54 -7.61 -7.54 17.68
N LEU A 55 -7.42 -6.40 17.03
CA LEU A 55 -8.34 -5.26 17.13
C LEU A 55 -9.68 -5.53 16.43
N ALA A 56 -9.66 -6.28 15.32
CA ALA A 56 -10.86 -6.56 14.51
C ALA A 56 -11.72 -7.72 15.05
N THR A 57 -11.16 -8.60 15.88
CA THR A 57 -11.84 -9.82 16.34
C THR A 57 -12.57 -9.57 17.66
N SER A 58 -13.90 -9.65 17.63
CA SER A 58 -14.76 -9.33 18.79
C SER A 58 -14.53 -10.20 20.03
N SER A 59 -13.94 -11.39 19.88
CA SER A 59 -13.58 -12.25 21.02
C SER A 59 -12.27 -11.86 21.72
N CYS A 60 -11.51 -10.94 21.15
CA CYS A 60 -10.28 -10.44 21.76
C CYS A 60 -10.57 -9.35 22.81
N ARG A 61 -9.81 -9.37 23.90
CA ARG A 61 -9.96 -8.42 25.02
C ARG A 61 -9.83 -6.94 24.59
N TYR A 62 -9.01 -6.67 23.59
CA TYR A 62 -8.73 -5.33 23.08
C TYR A 62 -9.43 -5.03 21.75
N ALA A 63 -10.46 -5.81 21.42
CA ALA A 63 -11.24 -5.58 20.22
C ALA A 63 -11.88 -4.19 20.23
N SER A 64 -11.74 -3.50 19.09
CA SER A 64 -12.38 -2.20 18.89
C SER A 64 -12.73 -2.03 17.41
N SER A 65 -14.00 -2.16 17.10
CA SER A 65 -14.49 -1.95 15.73
C SER A 65 -14.20 -0.54 15.22
N ASN A 66 -14.16 0.44 16.09
CA ASN A 66 -13.80 1.82 15.74
C ASN A 66 -12.33 1.95 15.32
N LEU A 67 -11.41 1.30 16.06
CA LEU A 67 -9.99 1.31 15.71
C LEU A 67 -9.73 0.50 14.44
N ALA A 68 -10.27 -0.71 14.33
CA ALA A 68 -10.15 -1.53 13.13
C ALA A 68 -10.74 -0.82 11.90
N GLY A 69 -11.91 -0.20 12.07
CA GLY A 69 -12.54 0.61 11.02
C GLY A 69 -11.70 1.83 10.63
N ALA A 70 -11.07 2.51 11.59
CA ALA A 70 -10.21 3.64 11.30
C ALA A 70 -8.99 3.23 10.44
N ILE A 71 -8.33 2.11 10.78
CA ILE A 71 -7.18 1.58 10.01
C ILE A 71 -7.61 1.30 8.56
N THR A 72 -8.76 0.64 8.37
CA THR A 72 -9.29 0.33 7.04
C THR A 72 -9.64 1.60 6.26
N GLU A 73 -10.28 2.57 6.90
CA GLU A 73 -10.68 3.82 6.24
C GLU A 73 -9.48 4.72 5.92
N PHE A 74 -8.43 4.73 6.74
CA PHE A 74 -7.16 5.36 6.35
C PHE A 74 -6.58 4.71 5.10
N GLY A 75 -6.51 3.37 5.04
CA GLY A 75 -6.04 2.64 3.87
C GLY A 75 -6.84 3.00 2.62
N HIS A 76 -8.17 2.96 2.67
CA HIS A 76 -9.05 3.35 1.57
C HIS A 76 -8.87 4.82 1.17
N HIS A 77 -8.74 5.71 2.13
CA HIS A 77 -8.55 7.13 1.88
C HIS A 77 -7.25 7.39 1.14
N LEU A 78 -6.14 6.83 1.62
CA LEU A 78 -4.83 6.99 1.01
C LEU A 78 -4.74 6.33 -0.37
N LEU A 79 -5.36 5.16 -0.56
CA LEU A 79 -5.43 4.51 -1.87
C LEU A 79 -6.20 5.37 -2.89
N ARG A 80 -7.34 5.96 -2.49
CA ARG A 80 -8.10 6.88 -3.36
C ARG A 80 -7.33 8.17 -3.65
N TRP A 81 -6.59 8.67 -2.67
CA TRP A 81 -5.73 9.82 -2.85
C TRP A 81 -4.61 9.51 -3.84
N THR A 82 -3.90 8.39 -3.68
CA THR A 82 -2.86 7.90 -4.60
C THR A 82 -3.39 7.79 -6.03
N LYS A 83 -4.57 7.17 -6.18
CA LYS A 83 -5.22 7.08 -7.49
C LYS A 83 -5.40 8.46 -8.12
N ARG A 84 -5.99 9.41 -7.40
CA ARG A 84 -6.21 10.78 -7.92
C ARG A 84 -4.92 11.47 -8.29
N LYS A 85 -3.88 11.35 -7.46
CA LYS A 85 -2.56 11.96 -7.74
C LYS A 85 -1.93 11.41 -9.02
N LEU A 86 -2.04 10.10 -9.25
CA LEU A 86 -1.57 9.47 -10.49
C LEU A 86 -2.37 9.95 -11.70
N GLU A 87 -3.70 10.05 -11.58
CA GLU A 87 -4.58 10.55 -12.63
C GLU A 87 -4.34 12.04 -12.93
N ASP A 88 -4.10 12.88 -11.91
CA ASP A 88 -3.75 14.30 -12.05
C ASP A 88 -2.40 14.48 -12.78
N LYS A 89 -1.48 13.52 -12.65
CA LYS A 89 -0.22 13.47 -13.42
C LYS A 89 -0.42 13.01 -14.88
N GLY A 90 -1.65 12.67 -15.26
CA GLY A 90 -1.99 12.20 -16.60
C GLY A 90 -1.84 10.69 -16.80
N LEU A 91 -1.59 9.92 -15.74
CA LEU A 91 -1.49 8.47 -15.81
C LEU A 91 -2.86 7.81 -15.69
N ARG A 92 -3.07 6.75 -16.43
CA ARG A 92 -4.30 5.97 -16.35
C ARG A 92 -4.18 4.91 -15.26
N VAL A 93 -5.04 4.99 -14.26
CA VAL A 93 -5.17 3.96 -13.24
C VAL A 93 -6.14 2.88 -13.74
N LEU A 94 -5.63 1.67 -13.96
CA LEU A 94 -6.37 0.55 -14.52
C LEU A 94 -7.19 -0.18 -13.48
N TYR A 95 -6.61 -0.40 -12.30
CA TYR A 95 -7.19 -1.20 -11.26
C TYR A 95 -6.55 -0.88 -9.90
N GLY A 96 -7.32 -1.01 -8.83
CA GLY A 96 -6.85 -0.95 -7.45
C GLY A 96 -7.48 -2.07 -6.63
N ASP A 97 -6.70 -2.74 -5.80
CA ASP A 97 -7.18 -3.79 -4.90
C ASP A 97 -6.49 -3.68 -3.54
N THR A 98 -7.29 -3.51 -2.52
CA THR A 98 -6.91 -3.49 -1.10
C THR A 98 -5.76 -2.52 -0.77
N ASP A 99 -4.55 -2.78 -1.24
CA ASP A 99 -3.30 -2.09 -0.94
C ASP A 99 -2.42 -1.84 -2.18
N SER A 100 -2.91 -2.15 -3.36
CA SER A 100 -2.15 -2.01 -4.60
C SER A 100 -2.88 -1.20 -5.67
N VAL A 101 -2.11 -0.53 -6.53
CA VAL A 101 -2.59 0.25 -7.67
C VAL A 101 -1.86 -0.20 -8.93
N PHE A 102 -2.63 -0.51 -9.96
CA PHE A 102 -2.13 -0.84 -11.30
C PHE A 102 -2.30 0.35 -12.22
N ILE A 103 -1.22 0.79 -12.81
CA ILE A 103 -1.20 1.95 -13.71
C ILE A 103 -0.70 1.57 -15.10
N GLU A 104 -1.20 2.27 -16.09
CA GLU A 104 -0.60 2.28 -17.42
C GLU A 104 0.54 3.30 -17.41
N ALA A 105 1.77 2.82 -17.65
CA ALA A 105 2.98 3.64 -17.49
C ALA A 105 3.25 4.58 -18.67
N ASP A 106 2.34 4.64 -19.66
CA ASP A 106 2.45 5.43 -20.89
C ASP A 106 3.77 5.16 -21.64
N LEU A 107 4.07 3.88 -21.83
CA LEU A 107 5.25 3.40 -22.53
C LEU A 107 4.86 2.74 -23.86
N LEU A 108 5.75 2.83 -24.83
CA LEU A 108 5.58 2.12 -26.10
C LEU A 108 5.65 0.60 -25.88
N VAL A 109 4.93 -0.14 -26.72
CA VAL A 109 4.82 -1.62 -26.61
C VAL A 109 6.19 -2.31 -26.63
N ASP A 110 7.15 -1.74 -27.35
CA ASP A 110 8.50 -2.29 -27.51
C ASP A 110 9.53 -1.63 -26.56
N THR A 111 9.08 -0.94 -25.52
CA THR A 111 10.00 -0.35 -24.54
C THR A 111 10.80 -1.46 -23.85
N PRO A 112 12.13 -1.38 -23.82
CA PRO A 112 12.97 -2.33 -23.08
C PRO A 112 12.54 -2.44 -21.61
N GLU A 113 12.55 -3.66 -21.08
CA GLU A 113 12.10 -3.94 -19.71
C GLU A 113 12.81 -3.09 -18.65
N GLU A 114 14.12 -2.91 -18.80
CA GLU A 114 14.92 -2.07 -17.87
C GLU A 114 14.39 -0.63 -17.80
N LEU A 115 14.07 -0.05 -18.95
CA LEU A 115 13.49 1.30 -19.01
C LEU A 115 12.09 1.35 -18.43
N ALA A 116 11.29 0.32 -18.66
CA ALA A 116 9.95 0.22 -18.08
C ALA A 116 10.00 0.09 -16.55
N ARG A 117 10.91 -0.71 -16.03
CA ARG A 117 11.15 -0.84 -14.58
C ARG A 117 11.68 0.45 -13.97
N ALA A 118 12.66 1.10 -14.63
CA ALA A 118 13.16 2.40 -14.19
C ALA A 118 12.05 3.45 -14.11
N ARG A 119 11.17 3.49 -15.11
CA ARG A 119 9.99 4.36 -15.10
C ARG A 119 9.04 4.05 -13.94
N GLY A 120 8.76 2.77 -13.69
CA GLY A 120 7.94 2.33 -12.55
C GLY A 120 8.54 2.76 -11.22
N GLN A 121 9.85 2.61 -11.05
CA GLN A 121 10.56 3.04 -9.85
C GLN A 121 10.56 4.56 -9.66
N GLU A 122 10.76 5.33 -10.73
CA GLU A 122 10.64 6.80 -10.70
C GLU A 122 9.26 7.25 -10.26
N LEU A 123 8.21 6.65 -10.82
CA LEU A 123 6.83 6.95 -10.44
C LEU A 123 6.55 6.58 -8.98
N CYS A 124 7.06 5.45 -8.52
CA CYS A 124 6.92 5.00 -7.14
C CYS A 124 7.58 5.99 -6.17
N THR A 125 8.81 6.42 -6.46
CA THR A 125 9.52 7.43 -5.66
C THR A 125 8.73 8.73 -5.60
N TRP A 126 8.30 9.24 -6.76
CA TRP A 126 7.50 10.48 -6.81
C TRP A 126 6.20 10.38 -6.00
N VAL A 127 5.46 9.26 -6.10
CA VAL A 127 4.22 9.08 -5.32
C VAL A 127 4.51 9.04 -3.83
N ASN A 128 5.60 8.42 -3.41
CA ASN A 128 5.98 8.36 -2.00
C ASN A 128 6.31 9.75 -1.42
N ASP A 129 7.04 10.57 -2.17
CA ASP A 129 7.34 11.95 -1.76
C ASP A 129 6.03 12.75 -1.58
N GLU A 130 5.14 12.71 -2.58
CA GLU A 130 3.84 13.38 -2.52
C GLU A 130 2.93 12.84 -1.39
N LEU A 131 2.99 11.54 -1.12
CA LEU A 131 2.21 10.88 -0.07
C LEU A 131 2.71 11.29 1.31
N SER A 132 4.01 11.37 1.50
CA SER A 132 4.63 11.86 2.75
C SER A 132 4.20 13.29 3.03
N ASP A 133 4.36 14.19 2.07
CA ASP A 133 3.94 15.58 2.18
C ASP A 133 2.45 15.72 2.50
N TYR A 134 1.61 14.90 1.86
CA TYR A 134 0.18 14.90 2.12
C TYR A 134 -0.17 14.46 3.54
N ILE A 135 0.44 13.39 4.04
CA ILE A 135 0.20 12.85 5.38
C ILE A 135 0.67 13.87 6.43
N GLU A 136 1.86 14.43 6.27
CA GLU A 136 2.41 15.43 7.16
C GLU A 136 1.55 16.69 7.21
N THR A 137 1.15 17.20 6.04
CA THR A 137 0.33 18.41 5.95
C THR A 137 -1.09 18.20 6.49
N THR A 138 -1.68 17.02 6.28
CA THR A 138 -3.09 16.76 6.64
C THR A 138 -3.26 16.42 8.11
N TRP A 139 -2.34 15.63 8.67
CA TRP A 139 -2.46 15.11 10.04
C TRP A 139 -1.34 15.54 10.98
N ASP A 140 -0.34 16.26 10.47
CA ASP A 140 0.83 16.69 11.24
C ASP A 140 1.49 15.49 11.95
N VAL A 141 1.77 14.44 11.17
CA VAL A 141 2.45 13.20 11.60
C VAL A 141 3.49 12.79 10.56
N ASP A 142 4.61 12.25 11.02
CA ASP A 142 5.64 11.70 10.14
C ASP A 142 5.06 10.49 9.39
N SER A 143 5.18 10.50 8.06
CA SER A 143 4.75 9.37 7.25
C SER A 143 5.71 8.19 7.40
N ARG A 144 5.14 7.03 7.71
CA ARG A 144 5.84 5.73 7.69
C ARG A 144 5.29 4.80 6.62
N LEU A 145 4.36 5.31 5.82
CA LEU A 145 3.77 4.56 4.73
C LEU A 145 4.62 4.73 3.48
N GLU A 146 4.99 3.62 2.89
CA GLU A 146 5.78 3.55 1.67
C GLU A 146 5.13 2.58 0.69
N LEU A 147 4.97 3.01 -0.55
CA LEU A 147 4.59 2.16 -1.66
C LEU A 147 5.84 1.54 -2.27
N GLU A 148 5.77 0.25 -2.59
CA GLU A 148 6.84 -0.47 -3.26
C GLU A 148 6.47 -0.73 -4.73
N PHE A 149 7.44 -0.57 -5.62
CA PHE A 149 7.29 -1.02 -7.00
C PHE A 149 7.46 -2.53 -7.06
N GLU A 150 6.35 -3.26 -7.13
CA GLU A 150 6.41 -4.72 -7.03
C GLU A 150 6.63 -5.43 -8.37
N LYS A 151 5.88 -5.04 -9.39
CA LYS A 151 5.81 -5.84 -10.63
C LYS A 151 5.59 -4.97 -11.85
N TYR A 152 6.26 -5.36 -12.94
CA TYR A 152 5.98 -4.89 -14.28
C TYR A 152 5.28 -5.96 -15.09
N TYR A 153 4.18 -5.59 -15.75
CA TYR A 153 3.45 -6.44 -16.68
C TYR A 153 3.56 -5.84 -18.08
N ALA A 154 4.19 -6.56 -19.00
CA ALA A 154 4.27 -6.16 -20.40
C ALA A 154 2.89 -6.20 -21.08
N ARG A 155 2.01 -7.08 -20.61
CA ARG A 155 0.60 -7.13 -20.98
C ARG A 155 -0.25 -7.41 -19.77
N PHE A 156 -1.34 -6.67 -19.64
CA PHE A 156 -2.26 -6.79 -18.51
C PHE A 156 -3.69 -7.00 -19.04
N PHE A 157 -4.35 -8.02 -18.54
CA PHE A 157 -5.72 -8.36 -18.89
C PHE A 157 -6.59 -8.26 -17.65
N LEU A 158 -7.61 -7.43 -17.75
CA LEU A 158 -8.62 -7.25 -16.71
C LEU A 158 -9.98 -7.64 -17.31
N PRO A 159 -10.55 -8.81 -16.98
CA PRO A 159 -11.84 -9.22 -17.52
C PRO A 159 -12.95 -8.30 -17.00
N PRO A 160 -13.97 -8.02 -17.83
CA PRO A 160 -15.10 -7.22 -17.39
C PRO A 160 -15.90 -7.95 -16.30
N MET A 161 -16.53 -7.16 -15.43
CA MET A 161 -17.46 -7.69 -14.45
C MET A 161 -18.75 -8.13 -15.16
N ARG A 162 -19.33 -9.27 -14.77
CA ARG A 162 -20.60 -9.73 -15.36
C ARG A 162 -21.67 -8.65 -15.23
N GLY A 163 -22.21 -8.20 -16.36
CA GLY A 163 -23.25 -7.18 -16.45
C GLY A 163 -22.75 -5.73 -16.46
N SER A 164 -21.44 -5.50 -16.59
CA SER A 164 -20.86 -4.17 -16.79
C SER A 164 -19.64 -4.26 -17.71
N GLU A 165 -19.67 -3.53 -18.80
CA GLU A 165 -18.53 -3.44 -19.74
C GLU A 165 -17.45 -2.46 -19.25
N ASP A 166 -17.82 -1.51 -18.37
CA ASP A 166 -16.95 -0.44 -17.90
C ASP A 166 -16.22 -0.74 -16.58
N ARG A 167 -16.51 -1.88 -15.95
CA ARG A 167 -15.88 -2.26 -14.67
C ARG A 167 -15.15 -3.59 -14.80
N GLY A 168 -13.87 -3.58 -14.47
CA GLY A 168 -13.06 -4.78 -14.35
C GLY A 168 -13.48 -5.63 -13.15
N ARG A 169 -13.36 -6.96 -13.28
CA ARG A 169 -13.64 -7.91 -12.20
C ARG A 169 -12.53 -7.83 -11.15
N ALA A 170 -12.90 -7.59 -9.90
CA ALA A 170 -11.97 -7.64 -8.79
C ALA A 170 -11.30 -9.03 -8.69
N LYS A 171 -9.96 -9.04 -8.49
CA LYS A 171 -9.15 -10.27 -8.28
C LYS A 171 -9.21 -11.29 -9.43
N GLY A 172 -9.59 -10.88 -10.64
CA GLY A 172 -9.68 -11.75 -11.82
C GLY A 172 -8.71 -11.38 -12.93
N TYR A 173 -7.68 -10.59 -12.67
CA TYR A 173 -6.72 -10.17 -13.68
C TYR A 173 -5.68 -11.24 -14.01
N ALA A 174 -5.13 -11.14 -15.22
CA ALA A 174 -3.96 -11.88 -15.65
C ALA A 174 -2.94 -10.92 -16.29
N GLY A 175 -1.66 -11.21 -16.13
CA GLY A 175 -0.61 -10.38 -16.68
C GLY A 175 0.60 -11.19 -17.13
N LEU A 176 1.17 -10.80 -18.27
CA LEU A 176 2.44 -11.34 -18.74
C LEU A 176 3.56 -10.58 -18.04
N ARG A 177 4.24 -11.25 -17.10
CA ARG A 177 5.50 -10.77 -16.54
C ARG A 177 6.65 -11.16 -17.45
N LEU A 178 7.54 -10.22 -17.67
CA LEU A 178 8.86 -10.52 -18.19
C LEU A 178 9.72 -10.79 -16.95
N ASP A 179 9.99 -12.05 -16.64
CA ASP A 179 10.87 -12.42 -15.53
C ASP A 179 12.32 -12.35 -16.02
N GLU A 180 13.20 -11.73 -15.22
CA GLU A 180 14.64 -11.81 -15.42
C GLU A 180 15.06 -13.29 -15.44
N GLY A 181 15.42 -13.80 -16.63
CA GLY A 181 16.29 -14.94 -16.83
C GLY A 181 15.93 -16.22 -16.08
N ARG A 182 14.88 -16.94 -16.51
CA ARG A 182 14.92 -18.41 -16.57
C ARG A 182 15.03 -18.82 -18.03
N SER A 183 16.28 -18.85 -18.50
CA SER A 183 16.65 -19.67 -19.65
C SER A 183 16.67 -21.14 -19.24
#